data_6dde2ba82945352484828ea181f759dd
#
_entry.id   6dde2ba82945352484828ea181f759dd
#
_cell.length_a   1.000
_cell.length_b   1.000
_cell.length_c   1.000
_cell.angle_alpha   90.00
_cell.angle_beta   90.00
_cell.angle_gamma   90.00
#
_symmetry.space_group_name_H-M   'P 1'
#
loop_
_entity.id
_entity.type
_entity.pdbx_description
1 polymer ?
#
loop_
_entity_poly.entity_id
_entity_poly.type
_entity_poly.pdbx_seq_one_letter_code
_entity_poly.pdbx_strand_id
1 'polypeptide(L)'
;MLKKTIYVLLLLLFLTFAAVLLRLPFAFIVFLSFSCYVALFSCGIAPLCLLTPAIKQYSKKHGIVLPLTIVLFSVYFCILLYVLFIISAPYSAPRPPRVMVDGPLRASLALRTLPYVSWAPSKNTDKRSVTNYIPESCFPGINLFTTRDPYTYLMDMHGNILHTWRLDEKEHLSVYSELCENEDLLTFAIDKEFVKLDWNSNHIWTTKIRAHHLFDTADNGDIYALARKDSLVFYRGWPVPILEDYVAVLSPNGELIKEITFYSSVERIFPRKRVVYIYRWIINPKNLIRIIWRKITGNYLFEHDTCLDIMHTNSVELLTRNVRGLGKKGDMLLSIRETDFVGTLNVESKKMVWAWGPGTLCRQHCPIVLDNGNVLVFDNGRFKGYSRILEVNPSTRRIVWNYNSDAKKNFFTSGGGIVQRLPNGNTLITETNGGRAFEIMKNGTIVWQYYNPNVKEKSRRRETIFCLKRITHPEKYPKLKTLKQSF
;
A
#
# COMPACT_ATOMS: atom_id res chain seq x y z
N MET A 1 35.83 45.62 -5.02
CA MET A 1 34.51 45.41 -4.38
C MET A 1 33.75 44.24 -4.98
N LEU A 2 33.51 44.16 -6.26
CA LEU A 2 32.70 43.11 -6.92
C LEU A 2 33.17 41.67 -6.59
N LYS A 3 34.48 41.38 -6.61
CA LYS A 3 34.99 40.04 -6.23
C LYS A 3 34.67 39.65 -4.78
N LYS A 4 34.80 40.60 -3.81
CA LYS A 4 34.47 40.33 -2.40
C LYS A 4 32.97 40.09 -2.22
N THR A 5 32.11 40.81 -2.92
CA THR A 5 30.66 40.66 -2.92
C THR A 5 30.25 39.30 -3.47
N ILE A 6 30.88 38.85 -4.57
CA ILE A 6 30.63 37.52 -5.15
C ILE A 6 31.02 36.40 -4.16
N TYR A 7 32.16 36.53 -3.47
CA TYR A 7 32.57 35.55 -2.46
C TYR A 7 31.61 35.48 -1.28
N VAL A 8 31.11 36.62 -0.78
CA VAL A 8 30.12 36.66 0.30
C VAL A 8 28.82 36.00 -0.15
N LEU A 9 28.37 36.27 -1.37
CA LEU A 9 27.18 35.64 -1.95
C LEU A 9 27.31 34.14 -2.10
N LEU A 10 28.45 33.66 -2.62
CA LEU A 10 28.71 32.24 -2.73
C LEU A 10 28.78 31.54 -1.36
N LEU A 11 29.40 32.24 -0.38
CA LEU A 11 29.47 31.73 0.99
C LEU A 11 28.06 31.64 1.65
N LEU A 12 27.22 32.67 1.48
CA LEU A 12 25.86 32.68 2.00
C LEU A 12 24.97 31.62 1.33
N LEU A 13 25.13 31.44 0.01
CA LEU A 13 24.48 30.34 -0.73
C LEU A 13 24.94 28.98 -0.23
N PHE A 14 26.24 28.82 0.00
CA PHE A 14 26.79 27.59 0.55
C PHE A 14 26.28 27.33 1.98
N LEU A 15 26.25 28.34 2.84
CA LEU A 15 25.74 28.23 4.22
C LEU A 15 24.23 27.92 4.23
N THR A 16 23.45 28.52 3.35
CA THR A 16 22.01 28.20 3.22
C THR A 16 21.83 26.76 2.76
N PHE A 17 22.61 26.32 1.78
CA PHE A 17 22.62 24.96 1.29
C PHE A 17 23.06 23.97 2.36
N ALA A 18 24.12 24.30 3.12
CA ALA A 18 24.61 23.50 4.25
C ALA A 18 23.58 23.43 5.38
N ALA A 19 22.88 24.52 5.70
CA ALA A 19 21.83 24.54 6.70
C ALA A 19 20.63 23.64 6.32
N VAL A 20 20.25 23.61 5.05
CA VAL A 20 19.23 22.69 4.53
C VAL A 20 19.74 21.25 4.61
N LEU A 21 21.00 20.98 4.24
CA LEU A 21 21.62 19.66 4.34
C LEU A 21 21.72 19.16 5.78
N LEU A 22 22.09 20.03 6.73
CA LEU A 22 22.23 19.71 8.15
C LEU A 22 20.89 19.69 8.90
N ARG A 23 19.77 19.95 8.21
CA ARG A 23 18.43 19.93 8.80
C ARG A 23 18.26 20.87 9.98
N LEU A 24 18.86 22.05 9.92
CA LEU A 24 18.71 23.07 10.96
C LEU A 24 17.25 23.53 11.08
N PRO A 25 16.83 24.07 12.24
CA PRO A 25 15.47 24.53 12.46
C PRO A 25 14.98 25.45 11.35
N PHE A 26 13.72 25.34 10.94
CA PHE A 26 13.11 26.12 9.85
C PHE A 26 13.33 27.63 10.01
N ALA A 27 13.19 28.14 11.24
CA ALA A 27 13.45 29.54 11.56
C ALA A 27 14.88 30.00 11.21
N PHE A 28 15.88 29.13 11.39
CA PHE A 28 17.27 29.42 11.05
C PHE A 28 17.50 29.46 9.53
N ILE A 29 16.86 28.55 8.79
CA ILE A 29 16.91 28.52 7.32
C ILE A 29 16.24 29.77 6.76
N VAL A 30 15.10 30.19 7.30
CA VAL A 30 14.40 31.43 6.93
C VAL A 30 15.25 32.64 7.25
N PHE A 31 15.88 32.68 8.42
CA PHE A 31 16.79 33.76 8.83
C PHE A 31 17.99 33.88 7.88
N LEU A 32 18.65 32.77 7.56
CA LEU A 32 19.76 32.76 6.60
C LEU A 32 19.32 33.20 5.21
N SER A 33 18.17 32.74 4.76
CA SER A 33 17.60 33.10 3.44
C SER A 33 17.23 34.58 3.39
N PHE A 34 16.63 35.12 4.44
CA PHE A 34 16.32 36.53 4.59
C PHE A 34 17.58 37.39 4.65
N SER A 35 18.60 36.94 5.41
CA SER A 35 19.90 37.62 5.49
C SER A 35 20.61 37.64 4.15
N CYS A 36 20.55 36.55 3.36
CA CYS A 36 20.98 36.50 1.97
C CYS A 36 20.23 37.51 1.09
N TYR A 37 18.91 37.59 1.25
CA TYR A 37 18.08 38.53 0.50
C TYR A 37 18.44 39.99 0.81
N VAL A 38 18.55 40.33 2.11
CA VAL A 38 18.93 41.69 2.56
C VAL A 38 20.34 42.05 2.08
N ALA A 39 21.31 41.11 2.15
CA ALA A 39 22.66 41.32 1.65
C ALA A 39 22.69 41.54 0.14
N LEU A 40 21.93 40.77 -0.63
CA LEU A 40 21.79 40.92 -2.09
C LEU A 40 21.14 42.26 -2.45
N PHE A 41 20.07 42.64 -1.74
CA PHE A 41 19.34 43.87 -1.95
C PHE A 41 20.26 45.08 -1.60
N SER A 42 20.96 44.99 -0.47
CA SER A 42 21.89 46.03 -0.03
C SER A 42 23.10 46.15 -0.96
N CYS A 43 23.62 45.02 -1.41
CA CYS A 43 24.73 45.02 -2.37
C CYS A 43 24.31 45.36 -3.82
N GLY A 44 23.03 45.11 -4.17
CA GLY A 44 22.49 45.45 -5.50
C GLY A 44 22.04 46.90 -5.64
N ILE A 45 21.36 47.45 -4.61
CA ILE A 45 20.83 48.83 -4.68
C ILE A 45 21.89 49.88 -4.35
N ALA A 46 22.69 49.68 -3.29
CA ALA A 46 23.72 50.63 -2.94
C ALA A 46 24.81 50.82 -4.04
N PRO A 47 25.33 49.78 -4.64
CA PRO A 47 26.22 49.92 -5.81
C PRO A 47 25.52 50.42 -7.07
N LEU A 48 24.22 50.12 -7.29
CA LEU A 48 23.43 50.65 -8.41
C LEU A 48 23.32 52.18 -8.34
N CYS A 49 23.13 52.75 -7.16
CA CYS A 49 23.10 54.20 -6.95
C CYS A 49 24.48 54.86 -7.21
N LEU A 50 25.58 54.12 -6.94
CA LEU A 50 26.96 54.62 -7.13
C LEU A 50 27.53 54.30 -8.51
N LEU A 51 27.02 53.31 -9.22
CA LEU A 51 27.52 52.79 -10.49
C LEU A 51 26.64 53.16 -11.70
N THR A 52 25.65 54.01 -11.53
CA THR A 52 24.72 54.41 -12.60
C THR A 52 25.43 54.86 -13.90
N PRO A 53 26.53 55.62 -13.89
CA PRO A 53 27.26 55.95 -15.13
C PRO A 53 28.00 54.76 -15.75
N ALA A 54 28.69 53.96 -14.92
CA ALA A 54 29.45 52.80 -15.37
C ALA A 54 28.58 51.65 -15.86
N ILE A 55 27.43 51.41 -15.22
CA ILE A 55 26.45 50.37 -15.63
C ILE A 55 25.73 50.81 -16.90
N LYS A 56 25.41 52.07 -17.07
CA LYS A 56 24.87 52.62 -18.34
C LYS A 56 25.84 52.45 -19.49
N GLN A 57 27.11 52.63 -19.24
CA GLN A 57 28.17 52.49 -20.26
C GLN A 57 28.43 51.00 -20.58
N TYR A 58 28.44 50.12 -19.59
CA TYR A 58 28.62 48.67 -19.73
C TYR A 58 27.37 47.99 -20.33
N SER A 59 26.18 48.40 -19.90
CA SER A 59 24.91 47.91 -20.45
C SER A 59 24.69 48.32 -21.91
N LYS A 60 25.14 49.52 -22.32
CA LYS A 60 25.18 49.90 -23.73
C LYS A 60 26.13 49.04 -24.58
N LYS A 61 27.18 48.44 -23.99
CA LYS A 61 28.18 47.65 -24.66
C LYS A 61 27.91 46.13 -24.64
N HIS A 62 27.17 45.64 -23.66
CA HIS A 62 26.98 44.20 -23.40
C HIS A 62 25.57 43.78 -22.96
N GLY A 63 24.60 44.60 -23.16
CA GLY A 63 23.11 44.44 -23.06
C GLY A 63 22.43 43.37 -22.19
N ILE A 64 23.14 42.44 -21.52
CA ILE A 64 22.59 41.17 -21.06
C ILE A 64 22.79 40.87 -19.56
N VAL A 65 23.75 41.52 -18.88
CA VAL A 65 24.17 41.05 -17.53
C VAL A 65 23.14 41.30 -16.42
N LEU A 66 22.51 42.46 -16.39
CA LEU A 66 21.56 42.81 -15.34
C LEU A 66 20.19 42.02 -15.43
N PRO A 67 19.61 41.93 -16.64
CA PRO A 67 18.42 41.10 -16.82
C PRO A 67 18.67 39.63 -16.48
N LEU A 68 19.81 39.06 -16.87
CA LEU A 68 20.14 37.66 -16.59
C LEU A 68 20.32 37.40 -15.10
N THR A 69 20.94 38.33 -14.37
CA THR A 69 21.11 38.22 -12.91
C THR A 69 19.76 38.26 -12.18
N ILE A 70 18.85 39.16 -12.60
CA ILE A 70 17.49 39.25 -12.05
C ILE A 70 16.69 37.96 -12.33
N VAL A 71 16.79 37.44 -13.56
CA VAL A 71 16.11 36.19 -13.94
C VAL A 71 16.65 35.03 -13.13
N LEU A 72 17.96 34.86 -13.04
CA LEU A 72 18.58 33.77 -12.25
C LEU A 72 18.22 33.86 -10.78
N PHE A 73 18.18 35.06 -10.22
CA PHE A 73 17.77 35.29 -8.84
C PHE A 73 16.27 34.98 -8.63
N SER A 74 15.40 35.41 -9.54
CA SER A 74 13.97 35.11 -9.49
C SER A 74 13.70 33.60 -9.59
N VAL A 75 14.43 32.92 -10.46
CA VAL A 75 14.36 31.45 -10.60
C VAL A 75 14.83 30.77 -9.31
N TYR A 76 15.96 31.20 -8.72
CA TYR A 76 16.47 30.68 -7.45
C TYR A 76 15.45 30.88 -6.32
N PHE A 77 14.88 32.10 -6.20
CA PHE A 77 13.90 32.45 -5.19
C PHE A 77 12.59 31.62 -5.36
N CYS A 78 12.13 31.45 -6.59
CA CYS A 78 10.99 30.59 -6.88
C CYS A 78 11.25 29.13 -6.52
N ILE A 79 12.45 28.63 -6.81
CA ILE A 79 12.88 27.26 -6.42
C ILE A 79 12.92 27.14 -4.90
N LEU A 80 13.49 28.13 -4.20
CA LEU A 80 13.55 28.16 -2.74
C LEU A 80 12.16 28.19 -2.12
N LEU A 81 11.26 29.06 -2.58
CA LEU A 81 9.86 29.13 -2.13
C LEU A 81 9.14 27.82 -2.41
N TYR A 82 9.35 27.21 -3.55
CA TYR A 82 8.77 25.94 -3.92
C TYR A 82 9.27 24.81 -3.01
N VAL A 83 10.57 24.77 -2.73
CA VAL A 83 11.17 23.80 -1.79
C VAL A 83 10.65 24.01 -0.37
N LEU A 84 10.58 25.27 0.10
CA LEU A 84 10.00 25.62 1.40
C LEU A 84 8.51 25.24 1.48
N PHE A 85 7.74 25.49 0.42
CA PHE A 85 6.33 25.08 0.33
C PHE A 85 6.17 23.55 0.44
N ILE A 86 7.04 22.78 -0.25
CA ILE A 86 7.02 21.30 -0.18
C ILE A 86 7.40 20.82 1.23
N ILE A 87 8.39 21.46 1.88
CA ILE A 87 8.87 21.08 3.22
C ILE A 87 7.86 21.49 4.30
N SER A 88 7.25 22.69 4.16
CA SER A 88 6.34 23.28 5.15
C SER A 88 4.87 22.96 4.94
N ALA A 89 4.50 22.30 3.82
CA ALA A 89 3.12 21.92 3.58
C ALA A 89 2.56 21.17 4.80
N PRO A 90 1.57 21.72 5.51
CA PRO A 90 1.09 21.10 6.74
C PRO A 90 0.55 19.71 6.45
N TYR A 91 1.06 18.75 7.18
CA TYR A 91 0.58 17.37 7.17
C TYR A 91 -0.74 17.33 7.96
N SER A 92 -1.84 17.48 7.27
CA SER A 92 -3.19 17.41 7.85
C SER A 92 -3.72 15.99 8.02
N ALA A 93 -2.85 15.02 8.35
CA ALA A 93 -3.31 13.73 8.81
C ALA A 93 -3.57 13.78 10.32
N PRO A 94 -4.65 13.14 10.82
CA PRO A 94 -4.86 13.01 12.25
C PRO A 94 -3.61 12.39 12.88
N ARG A 95 -3.14 12.98 13.97
CA ARG A 95 -1.92 12.55 14.67
C ARG A 95 -2.09 11.10 15.11
N PRO A 96 -1.21 10.18 14.70
CA PRO A 96 -1.19 8.85 15.28
C PRO A 96 -0.86 8.95 16.76
N PRO A 97 -1.32 7.98 17.59
CA PRO A 97 -0.85 7.90 18.96
C PRO A 97 0.68 7.85 18.93
N ARG A 98 1.31 8.59 19.85
CA ARG A 98 2.74 8.83 19.89
C ARG A 98 3.55 7.53 19.91
N VAL A 99 3.91 7.03 18.74
CA VAL A 99 5.18 6.35 18.56
C VAL A 99 6.08 7.44 17.99
N MET A 100 7.03 7.91 18.78
CA MET A 100 7.99 8.93 18.35
C MET A 100 8.90 8.35 17.28
N VAL A 101 8.55 8.54 16.02
CA VAL A 101 9.44 8.31 14.89
C VAL A 101 9.58 9.66 14.19
N ASP A 102 10.79 10.17 14.12
CA ASP A 102 11.13 11.47 13.53
C ASP A 102 10.60 11.64 12.11
N GLY A 103 10.21 12.87 11.74
CA GLY A 103 9.55 13.20 10.49
C GLY A 103 10.21 12.65 9.21
N PRO A 104 11.56 12.71 9.06
CA PRO A 104 12.26 12.14 7.90
C PRO A 104 12.24 10.61 7.86
N LEU A 105 12.33 9.95 9.00
CA LEU A 105 12.23 8.50 9.10
C LEU A 105 10.82 8.02 8.75
N ARG A 106 9.76 8.76 9.15
CA ARG A 106 8.38 8.50 8.73
C ARG A 106 8.19 8.57 7.23
N ALA A 107 8.75 9.59 6.57
CA ALA A 107 8.64 9.72 5.12
C ALA A 107 9.37 8.58 4.40
N SER A 108 10.56 8.21 4.87
CA SER A 108 11.32 7.06 4.33
C SER A 108 10.57 5.75 4.53
N LEU A 109 10.03 5.49 5.73
CA LEU A 109 9.24 4.29 6.02
C LEU A 109 7.91 4.24 5.24
N ALA A 110 7.31 5.40 4.94
CA ALA A 110 6.08 5.45 4.16
C ALA A 110 6.26 5.06 2.68
N LEU A 111 7.51 5.00 2.21
CA LEU A 111 7.86 4.61 0.83
C LEU A 111 8.54 3.25 0.76
N ARG A 112 8.61 2.51 1.86
CA ARG A 112 9.20 1.16 1.92
C ARG A 112 8.12 0.13 2.20
N THR A 113 8.30 -1.06 1.66
CA THR A 113 7.51 -2.23 2.02
C THR A 113 7.66 -2.51 3.50
N LEU A 114 6.54 -2.59 4.22
CA LEU A 114 6.56 -3.01 5.61
C LEU A 114 6.62 -4.54 5.68
N PRO A 115 7.45 -5.12 6.55
CA PRO A 115 7.51 -6.56 6.69
C PRO A 115 6.18 -7.12 7.20
N TYR A 116 5.82 -8.28 6.70
CA TYR A 116 4.73 -9.05 7.27
C TYR A 116 5.07 -9.48 8.70
N VAL A 117 4.13 -9.38 9.60
CA VAL A 117 4.34 -9.63 11.02
C VAL A 117 3.73 -10.98 11.40
N SER A 118 4.57 -11.97 11.79
CA SER A 118 4.09 -13.28 12.24
C SER A 118 3.43 -13.24 13.63
N TRP A 119 3.94 -12.38 14.51
CA TRP A 119 3.53 -12.30 15.91
C TRP A 119 3.19 -10.86 16.29
N ALA A 120 1.93 -10.61 16.64
CA ALA A 120 1.47 -9.29 17.03
C ALA A 120 1.11 -9.22 18.52
N PRO A 121 1.23 -8.05 19.19
CA PRO A 121 0.75 -7.87 20.56
C PRO A 121 -0.74 -8.23 20.66
N SER A 122 -1.12 -8.98 21.68
CA SER A 122 -2.50 -9.37 21.94
C SER A 122 -2.89 -9.06 23.38
N LYS A 123 -4.11 -8.52 23.54
CA LYS A 123 -4.73 -8.31 24.86
C LYS A 123 -5.44 -9.55 25.38
N ASN A 124 -5.83 -10.46 24.47
CA ASN A 124 -6.64 -11.63 24.75
C ASN A 124 -5.78 -12.91 24.70
N THR A 125 -4.65 -12.93 25.37
CA THR A 125 -3.74 -14.10 25.37
C THR A 125 -4.30 -15.33 26.06
N ASP A 126 -5.35 -15.18 26.85
CA ASP A 126 -6.14 -16.21 27.51
C ASP A 126 -7.06 -16.98 26.57
N LYS A 127 -7.53 -16.35 25.49
CA LYS A 127 -8.47 -16.95 24.52
C LYS A 127 -7.73 -17.79 23.50
N ARG A 128 -8.23 -18.99 23.20
CA ARG A 128 -7.66 -19.92 22.19
C ARG A 128 -8.77 -20.68 21.50
N SER A 129 -8.54 -21.04 20.23
CA SER A 129 -9.48 -21.81 19.41
C SER A 129 -10.84 -21.13 19.31
N VAL A 130 -11.92 -21.88 19.16
CA VAL A 130 -13.29 -21.36 19.08
C VAL A 130 -13.74 -20.94 20.48
N THR A 131 -14.05 -19.66 20.64
CA THR A 131 -14.47 -19.08 21.93
C THR A 131 -15.93 -18.63 21.94
N ASN A 132 -16.59 -18.64 20.78
CA ASN A 132 -18.02 -18.44 20.63
C ASN A 132 -18.51 -19.20 19.40
N TYR A 133 -19.61 -19.93 19.53
CA TYR A 133 -20.26 -20.64 18.43
C TYR A 133 -21.75 -20.81 18.72
N ILE A 134 -22.55 -20.14 17.91
CA ILE A 134 -24.03 -20.19 17.96
C ILE A 134 -24.52 -20.83 16.65
N PRO A 135 -24.65 -22.18 16.60
CA PRO A 135 -24.84 -22.91 15.34
C PRO A 135 -26.03 -22.42 14.51
N GLU A 136 -27.16 -22.13 15.17
CA GLU A 136 -28.39 -21.68 14.53
C GLU A 136 -28.30 -20.30 13.88
N SER A 137 -27.31 -19.52 14.27
CA SER A 137 -27.05 -18.15 13.73
C SER A 137 -25.86 -18.07 12.80
N CYS A 138 -25.00 -19.10 12.81
CA CYS A 138 -23.81 -19.16 11.95
C CYS A 138 -24.14 -19.70 10.57
N PHE A 139 -23.33 -19.35 9.59
CA PHE A 139 -23.31 -20.06 8.31
C PHE A 139 -22.42 -21.31 8.43
N PRO A 140 -22.94 -22.51 8.19
CA PRO A 140 -22.14 -23.74 8.28
C PRO A 140 -21.09 -23.83 7.17
N GLY A 141 -19.96 -24.51 7.42
CA GLY A 141 -18.94 -24.73 6.42
C GLY A 141 -17.62 -25.19 7.02
N ILE A 142 -16.58 -25.20 6.20
CA ILE A 142 -15.21 -25.52 6.58
C ILE A 142 -14.38 -24.26 6.38
N ASN A 143 -13.46 -23.98 7.30
CA ASN A 143 -12.60 -22.79 7.22
C ASN A 143 -11.26 -23.16 6.59
N LEU A 144 -10.85 -22.45 5.55
CA LEU A 144 -9.51 -22.47 4.99
C LEU A 144 -8.75 -21.27 5.56
N PHE A 145 -7.61 -21.48 6.21
CA PHE A 145 -6.86 -20.36 6.76
C PHE A 145 -5.34 -20.51 6.63
N THR A 146 -4.67 -19.36 6.57
CA THR A 146 -3.22 -19.23 6.54
C THR A 146 -2.73 -18.39 7.70
N THR A 147 -1.58 -18.74 8.22
CA THR A 147 -0.80 -17.92 9.15
C THR A 147 0.49 -17.47 8.45
N ARG A 148 1.46 -16.95 9.15
CA ARG A 148 2.77 -16.66 8.57
C ARG A 148 3.74 -17.83 8.77
N ASP A 149 3.27 -19.02 8.54
CA ASP A 149 4.08 -20.24 8.47
C ASP A 149 3.93 -20.87 7.06
N PRO A 150 4.65 -21.93 6.74
CA PRO A 150 4.55 -22.57 5.44
C PRO A 150 3.28 -23.43 5.28
N TYR A 151 2.30 -23.30 6.17
CA TYR A 151 1.13 -24.15 6.17
C TYR A 151 -0.16 -23.42 5.78
N THR A 152 -1.05 -24.14 5.11
CA THR A 152 -2.45 -23.80 4.92
C THR A 152 -3.29 -24.87 5.59
N TYR A 153 -4.30 -24.46 6.33
CA TYR A 153 -5.10 -25.34 7.18
C TYR A 153 -6.54 -25.37 6.74
N LEU A 154 -7.14 -26.58 6.75
CA LEU A 154 -8.60 -26.74 6.80
C LEU A 154 -9.02 -27.00 8.25
N MET A 155 -10.09 -26.34 8.68
CA MET A 155 -10.57 -26.39 10.05
C MET A 155 -12.11 -26.42 10.06
N ASP A 156 -12.68 -27.26 10.91
CA ASP A 156 -14.13 -27.28 11.13
C ASP A 156 -14.64 -26.06 11.93
N MET A 157 -15.95 -26.03 12.21
CA MET A 157 -16.57 -24.95 12.98
C MET A 157 -16.22 -24.98 14.47
N HIS A 158 -15.73 -26.12 14.98
CA HIS A 158 -15.30 -26.30 16.38
C HIS A 158 -13.81 -25.96 16.60
N GLY A 159 -13.06 -25.76 15.51
CA GLY A 159 -11.62 -25.42 15.58
C GLY A 159 -10.70 -26.62 15.42
N ASN A 160 -11.24 -27.80 15.07
CA ASN A 160 -10.43 -28.99 14.80
C ASN A 160 -9.81 -28.88 13.41
N ILE A 161 -8.50 -29.17 13.31
CA ILE A 161 -7.80 -29.20 12.03
C ILE A 161 -8.16 -30.50 11.29
N LEU A 162 -8.73 -30.36 10.12
CA LEU A 162 -9.18 -31.47 9.27
C LEU A 162 -8.10 -31.89 8.28
N HIS A 163 -7.32 -30.94 7.77
CA HIS A 163 -6.27 -31.17 6.81
C HIS A 163 -5.24 -30.02 6.83
N THR A 164 -4.02 -30.32 6.36
CA THR A 164 -2.93 -29.35 6.31
C THR A 164 -2.12 -29.54 5.06
N TRP A 165 -1.93 -28.48 4.28
CA TRP A 165 -0.93 -28.43 3.22
C TRP A 165 0.33 -27.76 3.72
N ARG A 166 1.47 -28.18 3.20
CA ARG A 166 2.77 -27.59 3.48
C ARG A 166 3.39 -27.07 2.20
N LEU A 167 3.71 -25.81 2.18
CA LEU A 167 4.54 -25.19 1.17
C LEU A 167 6.00 -25.34 1.61
N ASP A 168 6.83 -25.89 0.81
CA ASP A 168 8.21 -26.36 1.01
C ASP A 168 9.03 -25.91 2.24
N GLU A 169 10.16 -26.60 2.54
CA GLU A 169 10.72 -26.75 3.90
C GLU A 169 11.40 -25.53 4.54
N LYS A 170 11.78 -24.49 3.79
CA LYS A 170 12.60 -23.42 4.39
C LYS A 170 12.19 -22.04 3.87
N GLU A 171 11.61 -21.22 4.77
CA GLU A 171 11.39 -19.78 4.57
C GLU A 171 10.22 -19.36 3.65
N HIS A 172 9.35 -20.25 3.23
CA HIS A 172 8.23 -19.91 2.38
C HIS A 172 7.00 -19.55 3.23
N LEU A 173 6.56 -18.31 3.13
CA LEU A 173 5.44 -17.78 3.88
C LEU A 173 4.27 -17.63 2.93
N SER A 174 3.22 -18.43 3.13
CA SER A 174 1.94 -18.21 2.47
C SER A 174 1.10 -17.23 3.28
N VAL A 175 0.45 -16.29 2.62
CA VAL A 175 -0.51 -15.37 3.27
C VAL A 175 -1.93 -15.52 2.73
N TYR A 176 -2.08 -16.22 1.62
CA TYR A 176 -3.36 -16.43 0.98
C TYR A 176 -3.35 -17.73 0.16
N SER A 177 -4.43 -18.48 0.26
CA SER A 177 -4.61 -19.73 -0.48
C SER A 177 -6.07 -19.88 -0.90
N GLU A 178 -6.30 -20.60 -1.98
CA GLU A 178 -7.63 -20.98 -2.46
C GLU A 178 -7.65 -22.48 -2.82
N LEU A 179 -8.76 -23.12 -2.51
CA LEU A 179 -9.00 -24.52 -2.87
C LEU A 179 -9.69 -24.56 -4.23
N CYS A 180 -9.06 -25.26 -5.18
CA CYS A 180 -9.65 -25.55 -6.48
C CYS A 180 -10.78 -26.56 -6.38
N GLU A 181 -11.66 -26.63 -7.37
CA GLU A 181 -12.77 -27.61 -7.40
C GLU A 181 -12.31 -29.06 -7.35
N ASN A 182 -11.12 -29.36 -7.88
CA ASN A 182 -10.48 -30.69 -7.82
C ASN A 182 -9.69 -30.93 -6.51
N GLU A 183 -9.83 -30.03 -5.52
CA GLU A 183 -9.19 -30.05 -4.20
C GLU A 183 -7.66 -29.88 -4.22
N ASP A 184 -7.08 -29.40 -5.33
CA ASP A 184 -5.75 -28.84 -5.33
C ASP A 184 -5.76 -27.47 -4.65
N LEU A 185 -4.62 -27.09 -4.09
CA LEU A 185 -4.44 -25.81 -3.42
C LEU A 185 -3.64 -24.85 -4.30
N LEU A 186 -4.21 -23.69 -4.61
CA LEU A 186 -3.46 -22.54 -5.13
C LEU A 186 -2.92 -21.72 -3.97
N THR A 187 -1.63 -21.42 -4.01
CA THR A 187 -0.95 -20.60 -3.00
C THR A 187 0.30 -19.97 -3.59
N PHE A 188 1.04 -19.21 -2.80
CA PHE A 188 2.31 -18.62 -3.23
C PHE A 188 3.29 -18.43 -2.06
N ALA A 189 4.58 -18.54 -2.37
CA ALA A 189 5.64 -18.05 -1.50
C ALA A 189 5.85 -16.55 -1.78
N ILE A 190 5.64 -15.71 -0.77
CA ILE A 190 5.70 -14.25 -0.91
C ILE A 190 7.01 -13.82 -1.59
N ASP A 191 6.88 -13.00 -2.67
CA ASP A 191 7.98 -12.45 -3.44
C ASP A 191 8.91 -13.47 -4.13
N LYS A 192 8.48 -14.72 -4.25
CA LYS A 192 9.30 -15.78 -4.83
C LYS A 192 8.60 -16.49 -5.98
N GLU A 193 7.47 -17.14 -5.70
CA GLU A 193 6.82 -18.02 -6.66
C GLU A 193 5.35 -18.24 -6.36
N PHE A 194 4.57 -18.54 -7.38
CA PHE A 194 3.19 -18.99 -7.30
C PHE A 194 3.14 -20.50 -7.54
N VAL A 195 2.32 -21.22 -6.76
CA VAL A 195 2.38 -22.67 -6.68
C VAL A 195 0.98 -23.28 -6.70
N LYS A 196 0.84 -24.43 -7.34
CA LYS A 196 -0.30 -25.33 -7.20
C LYS A 196 0.16 -26.63 -6.55
N LEU A 197 -0.48 -27.01 -5.46
CA LEU A 197 -0.21 -28.22 -4.71
C LEU A 197 -1.36 -29.22 -4.87
N ASP A 198 -1.04 -30.50 -4.90
CA ASP A 198 -2.04 -31.55 -4.74
C ASP A 198 -2.48 -31.69 -3.28
N TRP A 199 -3.43 -32.57 -3.00
CA TRP A 199 -3.91 -32.82 -1.64
C TRP A 199 -2.79 -33.25 -0.67
N ASN A 200 -1.76 -33.95 -1.15
CA ASN A 200 -0.64 -34.45 -0.33
C ASN A 200 0.52 -33.43 -0.24
N SER A 201 0.31 -32.20 -0.68
CA SER A 201 1.31 -31.13 -0.72
C SER A 201 2.43 -31.32 -1.75
N ASN A 202 2.26 -32.21 -2.75
CA ASN A 202 3.19 -32.30 -3.85
C ASN A 202 2.96 -31.15 -4.83
N HIS A 203 4.03 -30.58 -5.35
CA HIS A 203 3.95 -29.54 -6.36
C HIS A 203 3.42 -30.11 -7.69
N ILE A 204 2.28 -29.59 -8.16
CA ILE A 204 1.76 -29.88 -9.50
C ILE A 204 2.50 -29.00 -10.50
N TRP A 205 2.60 -27.69 -10.19
CA TRP A 205 3.42 -26.75 -10.94
C TRP A 205 3.87 -25.57 -10.05
N THR A 206 4.92 -24.88 -10.52
CA THR A 206 5.48 -23.70 -9.86
C THR A 206 5.83 -22.65 -10.91
N THR A 207 5.38 -21.42 -10.72
CA THR A 207 5.67 -20.29 -11.61
C THR A 207 6.45 -19.23 -10.86
N LYS A 208 7.62 -18.87 -11.36
CA LYS A 208 8.51 -17.88 -10.76
C LYS A 208 8.01 -16.44 -11.04
N ILE A 209 7.08 -15.98 -10.23
CA ILE A 209 6.63 -14.60 -10.17
C ILE A 209 6.70 -14.11 -8.72
N ARG A 210 7.01 -12.85 -8.52
CA ARG A 210 7.04 -12.26 -7.18
C ARG A 210 5.62 -11.93 -6.72
N ALA A 211 4.81 -13.01 -6.53
CA ALA A 211 3.43 -12.89 -6.06
C ALA A 211 3.37 -12.36 -4.63
N HIS A 212 2.36 -11.57 -4.35
CA HIS A 212 2.10 -11.05 -3.01
C HIS A 212 0.61 -10.75 -2.82
N HIS A 213 0.11 -10.78 -1.58
CA HIS A 213 -1.27 -10.50 -1.17
C HIS A 213 -2.30 -11.46 -1.72
N LEU A 214 -3.18 -11.03 -2.62
CA LEU A 214 -4.33 -11.79 -3.09
C LEU A 214 -4.24 -12.10 -4.58
N PHE A 215 -4.95 -13.13 -5.00
CA PHE A 215 -5.22 -13.48 -6.39
C PHE A 215 -6.70 -13.82 -6.53
N ASP A 216 -7.17 -13.92 -7.74
CA ASP A 216 -8.52 -14.33 -8.09
C ASP A 216 -8.50 -15.26 -9.31
N THR A 217 -9.49 -16.13 -9.42
CA THR A 217 -9.59 -17.12 -10.49
C THR A 217 -10.81 -16.84 -11.37
N ALA A 218 -10.60 -16.73 -12.68
CA ALA A 218 -11.65 -16.53 -13.66
C ALA A 218 -12.46 -17.81 -13.93
N ASP A 219 -13.65 -17.67 -14.54
CA ASP A 219 -14.53 -18.79 -14.92
C ASP A 219 -13.84 -19.84 -15.81
N ASN A 220 -12.85 -19.43 -16.62
CA ASN A 220 -12.06 -20.32 -17.50
C ASN A 220 -10.86 -20.98 -16.78
N GLY A 221 -10.69 -20.72 -15.48
CA GLY A 221 -9.59 -21.21 -14.68
C GLY A 221 -8.30 -20.40 -14.73
N ASP A 222 -8.25 -19.30 -15.52
CA ASP A 222 -7.10 -18.39 -15.51
C ASP A 222 -6.96 -17.71 -14.16
N ILE A 223 -5.72 -17.58 -13.67
CA ILE A 223 -5.41 -17.03 -12.37
C ILE A 223 -4.85 -15.62 -12.52
N TYR A 224 -5.46 -14.67 -11.85
CA TYR A 224 -5.06 -13.27 -11.83
C TYR A 224 -4.34 -12.96 -10.51
N ALA A 225 -3.03 -13.13 -10.49
CA ALA A 225 -2.22 -12.98 -9.28
C ALA A 225 -1.57 -11.59 -9.21
N LEU A 226 -1.71 -10.92 -8.08
CA LEU A 226 -0.92 -9.72 -7.80
C LEU A 226 0.55 -10.11 -7.67
N ALA A 227 1.39 -9.46 -8.45
CA ALA A 227 2.83 -9.61 -8.43
C ALA A 227 3.52 -8.25 -8.48
N ARG A 228 4.81 -8.23 -8.20
CA ARG A 228 5.60 -7.01 -8.25
C ARG A 228 6.98 -7.23 -8.85
N LYS A 229 7.50 -6.19 -9.47
CA LYS A 229 8.84 -6.18 -10.05
C LYS A 229 9.53 -4.86 -9.79
N ASP A 230 10.85 -4.90 -9.82
CA ASP A 230 11.65 -3.68 -9.78
C ASP A 230 11.54 -2.97 -11.11
N SER A 231 11.15 -1.71 -11.09
CA SER A 231 10.87 -0.93 -12.28
C SER A 231 11.36 0.50 -12.13
N LEU A 232 11.76 1.11 -13.24
CA LEU A 232 12.08 2.54 -13.30
C LEU A 232 10.94 3.25 -14.00
N VAL A 233 10.20 4.07 -13.26
CA VAL A 233 9.13 4.90 -13.82
C VAL A 233 9.55 6.36 -13.92
N PHE A 234 8.99 7.07 -14.88
CA PHE A 234 9.23 8.50 -15.02
C PHE A 234 8.09 9.30 -14.39
N TYR A 235 8.18 9.55 -13.09
CA TYR A 235 7.18 10.36 -12.40
C TYR A 235 7.39 11.84 -12.74
N ARG A 236 6.50 12.40 -13.58
CA ARG A 236 6.60 13.78 -14.08
C ARG A 236 7.98 14.13 -14.64
N GLY A 237 8.57 13.21 -15.39
CA GLY A 237 9.88 13.38 -16.01
C GLY A 237 11.09 13.08 -15.12
N TRP A 238 10.89 12.67 -13.86
CA TRP A 238 11.94 12.25 -12.95
C TRP A 238 12.03 10.73 -12.87
N PRO A 239 13.19 10.10 -13.12
CA PRO A 239 13.36 8.65 -12.99
C PRO A 239 13.30 8.23 -11.52
N VAL A 240 12.31 7.44 -11.17
CA VAL A 240 12.06 6.96 -9.81
C VAL A 240 12.03 5.43 -9.83
N PRO A 241 12.92 4.74 -9.11
CA PRO A 241 12.85 3.30 -8.96
C PRO A 241 11.70 2.94 -8.02
N ILE A 242 10.84 2.03 -8.44
CA ILE A 242 9.69 1.57 -7.67
C ILE A 242 9.58 0.04 -7.65
N LEU A 243 8.92 -0.47 -6.64
CA LEU A 243 8.29 -1.77 -6.70
C LEU A 243 6.98 -1.59 -7.47
N GLU A 244 6.99 -1.95 -8.75
CA GLU A 244 5.81 -1.82 -9.60
C GLU A 244 4.91 -3.04 -9.41
N ASP A 245 3.71 -2.81 -8.89
CA ASP A 245 2.68 -3.83 -8.84
C ASP A 245 2.07 -4.03 -10.21
N TYR A 246 1.82 -5.29 -10.56
CA TYR A 246 1.13 -5.70 -11.78
C TYR A 246 0.28 -6.94 -11.49
N VAL A 247 -0.63 -7.28 -12.39
CA VAL A 247 -1.36 -8.54 -12.34
C VAL A 247 -0.74 -9.49 -13.35
N ALA A 248 -0.19 -10.60 -12.84
CA ALA A 248 0.21 -11.74 -13.65
C ALA A 248 -1.02 -12.61 -13.96
N VAL A 249 -1.31 -12.85 -15.22
CA VAL A 249 -2.36 -13.78 -15.65
C VAL A 249 -1.70 -15.11 -16.00
N LEU A 250 -2.02 -16.14 -15.21
CA LEU A 250 -1.51 -17.50 -15.41
C LEU A 250 -2.62 -18.38 -15.96
N SER A 251 -2.25 -19.33 -16.81
CA SER A 251 -3.14 -20.42 -17.23
C SER A 251 -3.44 -21.37 -16.06
N PRO A 252 -4.46 -22.24 -16.15
CA PRO A 252 -4.71 -23.29 -15.16
C PRO A 252 -3.51 -24.22 -14.92
N ASN A 253 -2.58 -24.31 -15.89
CA ASN A 253 -1.35 -25.10 -15.85
C ASN A 253 -0.14 -24.29 -15.33
N GLY A 254 -0.35 -23.05 -14.87
CA GLY A 254 0.70 -22.21 -14.30
C GLY A 254 1.55 -21.44 -15.31
N GLU A 255 1.23 -21.47 -16.61
CA GLU A 255 1.97 -20.71 -17.63
C GLU A 255 1.61 -19.23 -17.57
N LEU A 256 2.60 -18.34 -17.61
CA LEU A 256 2.38 -16.90 -17.66
C LEU A 256 1.84 -16.50 -19.04
N ILE A 257 0.57 -16.12 -19.11
CA ILE A 257 -0.11 -15.69 -20.34
C ILE A 257 0.22 -14.23 -20.65
N LYS A 258 0.11 -13.35 -19.65
CA LYS A 258 0.37 -11.90 -19.79
C LYS A 258 0.59 -11.20 -18.46
N GLU A 259 1.19 -10.01 -18.53
CA GLU A 259 1.29 -9.07 -17.42
C GLU A 259 0.40 -7.85 -17.69
N ILE A 260 -0.41 -7.46 -16.72
CA ILE A 260 -1.26 -6.27 -16.78
C ILE A 260 -0.68 -5.23 -15.83
N THR A 261 0.06 -4.26 -16.38
CA THR A 261 0.60 -3.13 -15.62
C THR A 261 -0.43 -2.01 -15.57
N PHE A 262 -0.51 -1.31 -14.43
CA PHE A 262 -1.52 -0.26 -14.20
C PHE A 262 -0.96 0.99 -13.52
N TYR A 263 0.35 1.11 -13.36
CA TYR A 263 0.99 2.28 -12.76
C TYR A 263 0.54 3.59 -13.42
N SER A 264 0.58 3.67 -14.75
CA SER A 264 0.21 4.88 -15.51
C SER A 264 -1.26 5.30 -15.32
N SER A 265 -2.13 4.34 -14.98
CA SER A 265 -3.54 4.60 -14.69
C SER A 265 -3.75 5.16 -13.29
N VAL A 266 -2.88 4.81 -12.35
CA VAL A 266 -2.97 5.15 -10.93
C VAL A 266 -2.19 6.42 -10.59
N GLU A 267 -1.05 6.68 -11.23
CA GLU A 267 -0.20 7.83 -10.89
C GLU A 267 -0.94 9.17 -10.98
N ARG A 268 -1.92 9.28 -11.91
CA ARG A 268 -2.72 10.50 -12.14
C ARG A 268 -3.66 10.82 -10.98
N ILE A 269 -3.99 9.81 -10.19
CA ILE A 269 -4.94 9.91 -9.08
C ILE A 269 -4.24 9.81 -7.71
N PHE A 270 -2.91 9.88 -7.66
CA PHE A 270 -2.19 9.88 -6.40
C PHE A 270 -2.64 11.02 -5.49
N PRO A 271 -3.01 10.73 -4.24
CA PRO A 271 -3.35 11.77 -3.28
C PRO A 271 -2.16 12.69 -3.00
N ARG A 272 -2.44 13.98 -2.71
CA ARG A 272 -1.42 15.01 -2.48
C ARG A 272 -0.29 14.56 -1.54
N LYS A 273 -0.62 13.85 -0.46
CA LYS A 273 0.39 13.34 0.49
C LYS A 273 1.39 12.39 -0.17
N ARG A 274 0.95 11.53 -1.10
CA ARG A 274 1.82 10.60 -1.83
C ARG A 274 2.73 11.35 -2.78
N VAL A 275 2.18 12.30 -3.51
CA VAL A 275 2.95 13.22 -4.37
C VAL A 275 4.05 13.92 -3.59
N VAL A 276 3.73 14.48 -2.42
CA VAL A 276 4.70 15.14 -1.54
C VAL A 276 5.82 14.18 -1.10
N TYR A 277 5.49 12.92 -0.76
CA TYR A 277 6.50 11.94 -0.36
C TYR A 277 7.44 11.58 -1.51
N ILE A 278 6.92 11.39 -2.72
CA ILE A 278 7.74 11.13 -3.91
C ILE A 278 8.69 12.31 -4.16
N TYR A 279 8.19 13.55 -4.15
CA TYR A 279 9.04 14.73 -4.31
C TYR A 279 10.08 14.88 -3.20
N ARG A 280 9.73 14.66 -1.94
CA ARG A 280 10.70 14.67 -0.83
C ARG A 280 11.81 13.63 -1.02
N TRP A 281 11.46 12.47 -1.58
CA TRP A 281 12.46 11.47 -1.92
C TRP A 281 13.35 11.95 -3.08
N ILE A 282 12.78 12.51 -4.15
CA ILE A 282 13.51 13.05 -5.32
C ILE A 282 14.49 14.13 -4.90
N ILE A 283 14.07 15.12 -4.10
CA ILE A 283 14.90 16.26 -3.67
C ILE A 283 15.88 15.91 -2.54
N ASN A 284 15.83 14.72 -1.98
CA ASN A 284 16.86 14.28 -1.04
C ASN A 284 18.22 14.32 -1.76
N PRO A 285 19.25 14.98 -1.20
CA PRO A 285 20.51 15.21 -1.90
C PRO A 285 21.16 13.94 -2.45
N LYS A 286 21.15 12.85 -1.69
CA LYS A 286 21.68 11.55 -2.13
C LYS A 286 20.93 11.01 -3.36
N ASN A 287 19.62 11.10 -3.35
CA ASN A 287 18.78 10.62 -4.45
C ASN A 287 18.87 11.56 -5.65
N LEU A 288 18.86 12.88 -5.41
CA LEU A 288 18.94 13.90 -6.45
C LEU A 288 20.24 13.77 -7.25
N ILE A 289 21.38 13.59 -6.57
CA ILE A 289 22.69 13.37 -7.24
C ILE A 289 22.61 12.09 -8.10
N ARG A 290 22.08 10.98 -7.59
CA ARG A 290 21.90 9.73 -8.34
C ARG A 290 21.00 9.92 -9.56
N ILE A 291 19.91 10.68 -9.41
CA ILE A 291 18.96 10.97 -10.49
C ILE A 291 19.62 11.81 -11.58
N ILE A 292 20.33 12.87 -11.20
CA ILE A 292 21.07 13.73 -12.13
C ILE A 292 22.13 12.92 -12.87
N TRP A 293 22.91 12.12 -12.15
CA TRP A 293 23.92 11.24 -12.74
C TRP A 293 23.30 10.29 -13.77
N ARG A 294 22.19 9.63 -13.43
CA ARG A 294 21.46 8.76 -14.36
C ARG A 294 20.98 9.48 -15.62
N LYS A 295 20.45 10.70 -15.47
CA LYS A 295 20.04 11.53 -16.63
C LYS A 295 21.20 11.91 -17.53
N ILE A 296 22.37 12.20 -16.97
CA ILE A 296 23.57 12.61 -17.74
C ILE A 296 24.18 11.40 -18.44
N THR A 297 24.31 10.28 -17.75
CA THR A 297 25.02 9.10 -18.26
C THR A 297 24.15 8.16 -19.08
N GLY A 298 22.82 8.30 -19.02
CA GLY A 298 21.87 7.32 -19.57
C GLY A 298 21.89 5.96 -18.83
N ASN A 299 22.65 5.88 -17.74
CA ASN A 299 22.72 4.65 -16.94
C ASN A 299 21.64 4.64 -15.87
N TYR A 300 20.59 3.85 -16.09
CA TYR A 300 19.44 3.73 -15.22
C TYR A 300 19.46 2.48 -14.30
N LEU A 301 20.62 1.86 -14.11
CA LEU A 301 20.76 0.75 -13.17
C LEU A 301 20.40 1.19 -11.74
N PHE A 302 19.69 0.37 -11.02
CA PHE A 302 19.29 0.61 -9.63
C PHE A 302 19.22 -0.72 -8.85
N GLU A 303 19.44 -0.62 -7.55
CA GLU A 303 19.37 -1.76 -6.64
C GLU A 303 17.95 -1.93 -6.12
N HIS A 304 17.53 -3.18 -5.88
CA HIS A 304 16.23 -3.53 -5.32
C HIS A 304 15.92 -2.72 -4.05
N ASP A 305 16.86 -2.60 -3.14
CA ASP A 305 16.69 -1.88 -1.87
C ASP A 305 16.43 -0.37 -2.02
N THR A 306 16.64 0.17 -3.21
CA THR A 306 16.33 1.57 -3.52
C THR A 306 14.93 1.79 -4.06
N CYS A 307 14.22 0.71 -4.41
CA CYS A 307 12.87 0.77 -4.96
C CYS A 307 11.85 1.24 -3.92
N LEU A 308 10.96 2.13 -4.35
CA LEU A 308 9.91 2.68 -3.50
C LEU A 308 8.61 1.90 -3.66
N ASP A 309 8.02 1.51 -2.54
CA ASP A 309 6.69 0.93 -2.50
C ASP A 309 5.63 2.03 -2.46
N ILE A 310 5.31 2.58 -3.63
CA ILE A 310 4.43 3.75 -3.74
C ILE A 310 2.95 3.41 -3.93
N MET A 311 2.64 2.22 -4.38
CA MET A 311 1.26 1.72 -4.57
C MET A 311 0.86 0.72 -3.49
N HIS A 312 1.63 -0.34 -3.35
CA HIS A 312 1.35 -1.47 -2.47
C HIS A 312 -0.08 -1.98 -2.67
N THR A 313 -0.37 -2.38 -3.91
CA THR A 313 -1.65 -2.99 -4.26
C THR A 313 -1.79 -4.29 -3.49
N ASN A 314 -2.92 -4.50 -2.81
CA ASN A 314 -3.07 -5.61 -1.89
C ASN A 314 -4.32 -6.47 -2.13
N SER A 315 -5.06 -6.18 -3.19
CA SER A 315 -6.21 -7.00 -3.60
C SER A 315 -6.48 -6.81 -5.07
N VAL A 316 -6.83 -7.91 -5.72
CA VAL A 316 -7.43 -7.97 -7.06
C VAL A 316 -8.66 -8.88 -6.99
N GLU A 317 -9.75 -8.48 -7.62
CA GLU A 317 -10.96 -9.26 -7.82
C GLU A 317 -11.49 -9.00 -9.22
N LEU A 318 -11.83 -10.06 -9.94
CA LEU A 318 -12.43 -9.98 -11.26
C LEU A 318 -13.93 -9.73 -11.18
N LEU A 319 -14.44 -8.82 -11.96
CA LEU A 319 -15.87 -8.67 -12.11
C LEU A 319 -16.41 -9.83 -12.98
N THR A 320 -17.13 -10.74 -12.38
CA THR A 320 -17.76 -11.88 -13.08
C THR A 320 -19.00 -11.48 -13.87
N ARG A 321 -19.51 -10.27 -13.66
CA ARG A 321 -20.68 -9.67 -14.34
C ARG A 321 -20.56 -8.17 -14.47
N ASN A 322 -21.44 -7.57 -15.28
CA ASN A 322 -21.57 -6.12 -15.32
C ASN A 322 -22.19 -5.62 -14.01
N VAL A 323 -21.58 -4.61 -13.39
CA VAL A 323 -22.07 -3.98 -12.14
C VAL A 323 -22.25 -2.49 -12.40
N ARG A 324 -23.51 -2.03 -12.29
CA ARG A 324 -23.85 -0.63 -12.54
C ARG A 324 -23.07 0.32 -11.63
N GLY A 325 -22.38 1.28 -12.24
CA GLY A 325 -21.58 2.28 -11.54
C GLY A 325 -20.23 1.77 -11.02
N LEU A 326 -19.87 0.50 -11.26
CA LEU A 326 -18.59 -0.08 -10.88
C LEU A 326 -17.74 -0.46 -12.10
N GLY A 327 -18.25 -1.31 -12.99
CA GLY A 327 -17.49 -1.80 -14.15
C GLY A 327 -18.24 -2.90 -14.92
N LYS A 328 -17.55 -3.47 -15.90
CA LYS A 328 -18.05 -4.55 -16.76
C LYS A 328 -17.42 -5.89 -16.38
N LYS A 329 -18.02 -7.01 -16.80
CA LYS A 329 -17.41 -8.35 -16.69
C LYS A 329 -16.00 -8.32 -17.29
N GLY A 330 -15.03 -8.88 -16.56
CA GLY A 330 -13.62 -8.90 -16.92
C GLY A 330 -12.81 -7.68 -16.47
N ASP A 331 -13.44 -6.61 -15.97
CA ASP A 331 -12.72 -5.53 -15.30
C ASP A 331 -12.18 -6.02 -13.94
N MET A 332 -11.14 -5.37 -13.42
CA MET A 332 -10.50 -5.74 -12.15
C MET A 332 -10.76 -4.69 -11.08
N LEU A 333 -11.34 -5.11 -9.94
CA LEU A 333 -11.41 -4.30 -8.73
C LEU A 333 -10.10 -4.42 -7.97
N LEU A 334 -9.40 -3.30 -7.78
CA LEU A 334 -8.10 -3.21 -7.13
C LEU A 334 -8.18 -2.42 -5.83
N SER A 335 -7.40 -2.83 -4.82
CA SER A 335 -7.16 -2.05 -3.62
C SER A 335 -5.71 -1.57 -3.59
N ILE A 336 -5.50 -0.26 -3.65
CA ILE A 336 -4.17 0.36 -3.65
C ILE A 336 -3.95 1.00 -2.29
N ARG A 337 -3.30 0.25 -1.40
CA ARG A 337 -3.18 0.56 0.03
C ARG A 337 -2.52 1.91 0.30
N GLU A 338 -1.41 2.19 -0.39
CA GLU A 338 -0.59 3.36 -0.10
C GLU A 338 -1.25 4.68 -0.54
N THR A 339 -2.32 4.59 -1.31
CA THR A 339 -3.09 5.74 -1.78
C THR A 339 -4.45 5.87 -1.10
N ASP A 340 -4.80 4.93 -0.19
CA ASP A 340 -6.12 4.84 0.48
C ASP A 340 -7.27 4.75 -0.56
N PHE A 341 -7.09 3.91 -1.59
CA PHE A 341 -7.91 3.91 -2.79
C PHE A 341 -8.38 2.50 -3.16
N VAL A 342 -9.63 2.39 -3.56
CA VAL A 342 -10.23 1.22 -4.20
C VAL A 342 -10.77 1.67 -5.56
N GLY A 343 -10.51 0.92 -6.61
CA GLY A 343 -10.99 1.29 -7.94
C GLY A 343 -11.02 0.15 -8.93
N THR A 344 -11.85 0.31 -9.95
CA THR A 344 -11.99 -0.67 -11.04
C THR A 344 -11.16 -0.25 -12.23
N LEU A 345 -10.25 -1.11 -12.65
CA LEU A 345 -9.44 -0.99 -13.85
C LEU A 345 -10.14 -1.74 -15.00
N ASN A 346 -10.45 -1.03 -16.07
CA ASN A 346 -10.81 -1.69 -17.31
C ASN A 346 -9.55 -2.21 -17.98
N VAL A 347 -9.51 -3.53 -18.20
CA VAL A 347 -8.31 -4.25 -18.67
C VAL A 347 -7.90 -3.86 -20.09
N GLU A 348 -8.87 -3.64 -20.98
CA GLU A 348 -8.63 -3.32 -22.38
C GLU A 348 -8.09 -1.89 -22.55
N SER A 349 -8.83 -0.91 -22.01
CA SER A 349 -8.45 0.50 -22.12
C SER A 349 -7.34 0.93 -21.16
N LYS A 350 -7.01 0.09 -20.18
CA LYS A 350 -6.08 0.40 -19.06
C LYS A 350 -6.45 1.69 -18.32
N LYS A 351 -7.76 1.96 -18.18
CA LYS A 351 -8.27 3.16 -17.49
C LYS A 351 -9.01 2.76 -16.23
N MET A 352 -8.85 3.57 -15.19
CA MET A 352 -9.70 3.48 -14.01
C MET A 352 -11.09 4.00 -14.35
N VAL A 353 -12.08 3.09 -14.34
CA VAL A 353 -13.48 3.41 -14.70
C VAL A 353 -14.32 3.78 -13.48
N TRP A 354 -13.89 3.34 -12.29
CA TRP A 354 -14.48 3.71 -11.01
C TRP A 354 -13.37 3.90 -9.97
N ALA A 355 -13.65 4.77 -9.00
CA ALA A 355 -12.67 5.09 -7.95
C ALA A 355 -13.36 5.60 -6.69
N TRP A 356 -12.91 5.12 -5.51
CA TRP A 356 -13.44 5.54 -4.21
C TRP A 356 -12.38 5.36 -3.11
N GLY A 357 -12.48 6.14 -2.02
CA GLY A 357 -11.70 5.90 -0.82
C GLY A 357 -10.92 7.07 -0.26
N PRO A 358 -10.17 7.88 -1.06
CA PRO A 358 -9.38 8.97 -0.51
C PRO A 358 -10.20 9.90 0.41
N GLY A 359 -9.68 10.13 1.63
CA GLY A 359 -10.39 10.89 2.66
C GLY A 359 -11.32 10.06 3.55
N THR A 360 -11.77 8.89 3.10
CA THR A 360 -12.65 7.97 3.85
C THR A 360 -11.89 6.77 4.36
N LEU A 361 -11.17 6.07 3.45
CA LEU A 361 -10.37 4.90 3.76
C LEU A 361 -9.01 5.25 4.37
N CYS A 362 -8.44 4.28 5.06
CA CYS A 362 -7.09 4.39 5.61
C CYS A 362 -6.43 3.01 5.61
N ARG A 363 -5.57 2.75 4.60
CA ARG A 363 -4.79 1.50 4.46
C ARG A 363 -5.66 0.25 4.29
N GLN A 364 -6.74 0.37 3.55
CA GLN A 364 -7.74 -0.67 3.31
C GLN A 364 -7.17 -1.94 2.67
N HIS A 365 -7.93 -3.04 2.81
CA HIS A 365 -7.68 -4.34 2.21
C HIS A 365 -8.98 -4.95 1.67
N CYS A 366 -8.85 -5.98 0.87
CA CYS A 366 -9.89 -6.94 0.48
C CYS A 366 -11.24 -6.30 0.09
N PRO A 367 -11.32 -5.38 -0.89
CA PRO A 367 -12.62 -5.03 -1.47
C PRO A 367 -13.18 -6.24 -2.22
N ILE A 368 -14.46 -6.53 -2.03
CA ILE A 368 -15.18 -7.59 -2.75
C ILE A 368 -16.53 -7.06 -3.27
N VAL A 369 -16.96 -7.59 -4.42
CA VAL A 369 -18.24 -7.26 -5.02
C VAL A 369 -19.32 -8.19 -4.50
N LEU A 370 -20.35 -7.65 -3.89
CA LEU A 370 -21.48 -8.41 -3.37
C LEU A 370 -22.53 -8.70 -4.46
N ASP A 371 -23.39 -9.70 -4.24
CA ASP A 371 -24.47 -10.08 -5.16
C ASP A 371 -25.42 -8.91 -5.49
N ASN A 372 -25.65 -8.01 -4.54
CA ASN A 372 -26.44 -6.79 -4.74
C ASN A 372 -25.71 -5.69 -5.55
N GLY A 373 -24.46 -5.93 -5.98
CA GLY A 373 -23.62 -5.00 -6.71
C GLY A 373 -22.91 -3.95 -5.85
N ASN A 374 -23.06 -3.97 -4.54
CA ASN A 374 -22.27 -3.11 -3.65
C ASN A 374 -20.86 -3.66 -3.48
N VAL A 375 -19.95 -2.81 -3.03
CA VAL A 375 -18.56 -3.17 -2.72
C VAL A 375 -18.39 -3.22 -1.21
N LEU A 376 -17.94 -4.36 -0.68
CA LEU A 376 -17.58 -4.53 0.72
C LEU A 376 -16.08 -4.34 0.88
N VAL A 377 -15.64 -3.51 1.84
CA VAL A 377 -14.22 -3.11 2.01
C VAL A 377 -13.80 -3.23 3.47
N PHE A 378 -12.62 -3.79 3.70
CA PHE A 378 -11.96 -3.78 5.00
C PHE A 378 -11.14 -2.48 5.16
N ASP A 379 -11.65 -1.48 5.89
CA ASP A 379 -10.92 -0.24 6.22
C ASP A 379 -10.08 -0.44 7.49
N ASN A 380 -8.78 -0.64 7.35
CA ASN A 380 -7.89 -0.89 8.49
C ASN A 380 -7.85 0.27 9.50
N GLY A 381 -8.09 1.50 9.06
CA GLY A 381 -8.09 2.65 9.94
C GLY A 381 -6.75 2.86 10.66
N ARG A 382 -5.62 2.49 10.01
CA ARG A 382 -4.29 2.42 10.62
C ARG A 382 -3.92 3.66 11.45
N PHE A 383 -4.29 4.84 10.97
CA PHE A 383 -4.00 6.11 11.66
C PHE A 383 -5.18 6.58 12.53
N LYS A 384 -6.32 5.88 12.47
CA LYS A 384 -7.51 6.14 13.30
C LYS A 384 -7.46 5.31 14.60
N GLY A 385 -6.68 4.21 14.62
CA GLY A 385 -6.57 3.30 15.75
C GLY A 385 -7.74 2.32 15.92
N TYR A 386 -8.59 2.19 14.90
CA TYR A 386 -9.67 1.21 14.82
C TYR A 386 -9.99 0.86 13.38
N SER A 387 -10.40 -0.39 13.14
CA SER A 387 -10.81 -0.88 11.82
C SER A 387 -12.31 -0.82 11.63
N ARG A 388 -12.76 -0.86 10.38
CA ARG A 388 -14.19 -0.89 10.00
C ARG A 388 -14.38 -1.82 8.81
N ILE A 389 -15.56 -2.40 8.70
CA ILE A 389 -16.04 -3.01 7.45
C ILE A 389 -17.09 -2.08 6.86
N LEU A 390 -16.92 -1.71 5.60
CA LEU A 390 -17.78 -0.75 4.92
C LEU A 390 -18.43 -1.41 3.71
N GLU A 391 -19.73 -1.28 3.56
CA GLU A 391 -20.44 -1.62 2.33
C GLU A 391 -20.81 -0.34 1.60
N VAL A 392 -20.37 -0.22 0.35
CA VAL A 392 -20.49 0.99 -0.46
C VAL A 392 -21.29 0.71 -1.71
N ASN A 393 -22.29 1.54 -1.99
CA ASN A 393 -22.99 1.51 -3.26
C ASN A 393 -22.13 2.23 -4.32
N PRO A 394 -21.67 1.54 -5.38
CA PRO A 394 -20.73 2.13 -6.34
C PRO A 394 -21.33 3.25 -7.19
N SER A 395 -22.62 3.20 -7.49
CA SER A 395 -23.30 4.23 -8.28
C SER A 395 -23.46 5.54 -7.52
N THR A 396 -23.82 5.48 -6.22
CA THR A 396 -24.02 6.67 -5.37
C THR A 396 -22.79 7.06 -4.60
N ARG A 397 -21.79 6.16 -4.50
CA ARG A 397 -20.57 6.29 -3.68
C ARG A 397 -20.85 6.48 -2.18
N ARG A 398 -22.05 6.12 -1.73
CA ARG A 398 -22.45 6.22 -0.31
C ARG A 398 -22.20 4.91 0.42
N ILE A 399 -21.78 5.02 1.67
CA ILE A 399 -21.73 3.89 2.60
C ILE A 399 -23.17 3.56 2.97
N VAL A 400 -23.60 2.31 2.71
CA VAL A 400 -24.97 1.83 2.95
C VAL A 400 -25.04 0.93 4.19
N TRP A 401 -23.89 0.36 4.60
CA TRP A 401 -23.76 -0.38 5.85
C TRP A 401 -22.32 -0.29 6.35
N ASN A 402 -22.14 -0.37 7.64
CA ASN A 402 -20.82 -0.48 8.26
C ASN A 402 -20.88 -1.32 9.53
N TYR A 403 -19.78 -2.03 9.79
CA TYR A 403 -19.45 -2.58 11.10
C TYR A 403 -18.32 -1.78 11.71
N ASN A 404 -18.61 -1.15 12.82
CA ASN A 404 -17.63 -0.47 13.65
C ASN A 404 -17.99 -0.91 15.08
N SER A 405 -17.12 -1.68 15.69
CA SER A 405 -17.31 -2.11 17.08
C SER A 405 -17.58 -0.87 17.96
N ASP A 406 -18.64 -0.91 18.75
CA ASP A 406 -18.99 0.17 19.68
C ASP A 406 -17.84 0.46 20.65
N ALA A 407 -17.06 -0.56 21.01
CA ALA A 407 -15.77 -0.43 21.64
C ALA A 407 -14.70 -0.31 20.55
N LYS A 408 -14.48 0.89 19.97
CA LYS A 408 -13.48 1.21 18.92
C LYS A 408 -12.09 0.61 19.17
N LYS A 409 -11.78 0.23 20.40
CA LYS A 409 -10.51 -0.39 20.83
C LYS A 409 -10.46 -1.91 20.68
N ASN A 410 -11.57 -2.59 20.42
CA ASN A 410 -11.67 -4.06 20.39
C ASN A 410 -11.61 -4.67 18.99
N PHE A 411 -11.65 -3.86 17.94
CA PHE A 411 -11.51 -4.29 16.56
C PHE A 411 -10.49 -3.39 15.84
N PHE A 412 -9.27 -3.90 15.75
CA PHE A 412 -8.19 -3.15 15.09
C PHE A 412 -7.09 -4.06 14.55
N THR A 413 -6.87 -4.00 13.24
CA THR A 413 -5.67 -4.53 12.58
C THR A 413 -5.03 -3.45 11.73
N SER A 414 -3.76 -3.14 11.99
CA SER A 414 -3.04 -2.07 11.28
C SER A 414 -2.64 -2.44 9.85
N GLY A 415 -2.71 -3.71 9.48
CA GLY A 415 -2.43 -4.26 8.15
C GLY A 415 -3.03 -5.65 8.02
N GLY A 416 -3.17 -6.13 6.79
CA GLY A 416 -3.94 -7.33 6.49
C GLY A 416 -5.44 -7.12 6.71
N GLY A 417 -6.17 -8.20 6.82
CA GLY A 417 -7.62 -8.21 6.99
C GLY A 417 -8.34 -8.73 5.76
N ILE A 418 -9.13 -9.77 5.96
CA ILE A 418 -10.01 -10.38 4.95
C ILE A 418 -11.44 -10.21 5.40
N VAL A 419 -12.33 -10.00 4.45
CA VAL A 419 -13.76 -9.95 4.66
C VAL A 419 -14.47 -10.85 3.66
N GLN A 420 -15.47 -11.59 4.12
CA GLN A 420 -16.33 -12.43 3.28
C GLN A 420 -17.78 -12.23 3.68
N ARG A 421 -18.65 -11.93 2.72
CA ARG A 421 -20.09 -12.00 2.94
C ARG A 421 -20.52 -13.43 2.76
N LEU A 422 -21.20 -13.97 3.75
CA LEU A 422 -21.74 -15.34 3.74
C LEU A 422 -23.16 -15.38 3.16
N PRO A 423 -23.60 -16.53 2.59
CA PRO A 423 -24.91 -16.64 1.94
C PRO A 423 -26.11 -16.31 2.83
N ASN A 424 -26.01 -16.49 4.15
CA ASN A 424 -27.05 -16.09 5.11
C ASN A 424 -27.07 -14.59 5.43
N GLY A 425 -26.21 -13.78 4.76
CA GLY A 425 -26.08 -12.35 4.99
C GLY A 425 -25.10 -11.96 6.12
N ASN A 426 -24.58 -12.90 6.88
CA ASN A 426 -23.55 -12.67 7.87
C ASN A 426 -22.22 -12.24 7.20
N THR A 427 -21.33 -11.67 7.98
CA THR A 427 -20.00 -11.26 7.50
C THR A 427 -18.92 -11.94 8.33
N LEU A 428 -18.07 -12.73 7.68
CA LEU A 428 -16.87 -13.29 8.28
C LEU A 428 -15.71 -12.31 8.13
N ILE A 429 -14.98 -12.06 9.21
CA ILE A 429 -13.95 -11.04 9.31
C ILE A 429 -12.69 -11.68 9.87
N THR A 430 -11.56 -11.54 9.18
CA THR A 430 -10.24 -11.91 9.69
C THR A 430 -9.53 -10.66 10.21
N GLU A 431 -9.30 -10.60 11.50
CA GLU A 431 -8.52 -9.56 12.18
C GLU A 431 -7.05 -10.00 12.29
N THR A 432 -6.28 -9.75 11.23
CA THR A 432 -4.94 -10.31 11.03
C THR A 432 -4.02 -10.16 12.25
N ASN A 433 -3.80 -8.93 12.72
CA ASN A 433 -2.87 -8.68 13.84
C ASN A 433 -3.45 -9.17 15.19
N GLY A 434 -4.77 -9.30 15.29
CA GLY A 434 -5.42 -9.90 16.45
C GLY A 434 -5.21 -11.41 16.54
N GLY A 435 -4.77 -12.06 15.44
CA GLY A 435 -4.80 -13.51 15.30
C GLY A 435 -6.21 -14.06 15.55
N ARG A 436 -7.23 -13.36 15.05
CA ARG A 436 -8.63 -13.59 15.33
C ARG A 436 -9.44 -13.60 14.03
N ALA A 437 -10.41 -14.51 13.95
CA ALA A 437 -11.47 -14.46 12.95
C ALA A 437 -12.82 -14.55 13.64
N PHE A 438 -13.83 -13.85 13.09
CA PHE A 438 -15.17 -13.88 13.69
C PHE A 438 -16.25 -13.61 12.65
N GLU A 439 -17.40 -14.24 12.84
CA GLU A 439 -18.62 -14.06 12.04
C GLU A 439 -19.60 -13.18 12.79
N ILE A 440 -20.14 -12.18 12.11
CA ILE A 440 -21.15 -11.27 12.66
C ILE A 440 -22.44 -11.30 11.84
N MET A 441 -23.55 -11.15 12.52
CA MET A 441 -24.83 -10.83 11.91
C MET A 441 -24.84 -9.38 11.39
N LYS A 442 -25.83 -9.02 10.57
CA LYS A 442 -25.95 -7.65 10.02
C LYS A 442 -26.06 -6.56 11.09
N ASN A 443 -26.59 -6.89 12.26
CA ASN A 443 -26.70 -5.99 13.42
C ASN A 443 -25.40 -5.87 14.24
N GLY A 444 -24.34 -6.61 13.86
CA GLY A 444 -23.02 -6.61 14.52
C GLY A 444 -22.86 -7.64 15.64
N THR A 445 -23.86 -8.46 15.94
CA THR A 445 -23.75 -9.55 16.94
C THR A 445 -22.77 -10.61 16.46
N ILE A 446 -21.76 -10.94 17.28
CA ILE A 446 -20.78 -11.99 16.98
C ILE A 446 -21.42 -13.34 17.28
N VAL A 447 -21.50 -14.22 16.27
CA VAL A 447 -22.11 -15.55 16.36
C VAL A 447 -21.10 -16.69 16.29
N TRP A 448 -19.92 -16.44 15.74
CA TRP A 448 -18.77 -17.35 15.78
C TRP A 448 -17.48 -16.56 15.97
N GLN A 449 -16.52 -17.13 16.72
CA GLN A 449 -15.27 -16.47 16.98
C GLN A 449 -14.16 -17.48 17.25
N TYR A 450 -13.03 -17.31 16.56
CA TYR A 450 -11.84 -18.11 16.68
C TYR A 450 -10.62 -17.24 16.98
N TYR A 451 -9.75 -17.70 17.85
CA TYR A 451 -8.43 -17.12 18.11
C TYR A 451 -7.35 -18.15 17.80
N ASN A 452 -6.32 -17.76 17.05
CA ASN A 452 -5.14 -18.61 16.84
C ASN A 452 -4.62 -19.07 18.21
N PRO A 453 -4.49 -20.39 18.44
CA PRO A 453 -4.07 -20.91 19.75
C PRO A 453 -2.59 -20.62 20.08
N ASN A 454 -1.78 -20.29 19.08
CA ASN A 454 -0.37 -20.04 19.25
C ASN A 454 -0.13 -18.68 19.92
N VAL A 455 0.30 -18.72 21.17
CA VAL A 455 0.53 -17.55 22.04
C VAL A 455 1.90 -17.63 22.69
N LYS A 456 2.64 -16.55 22.63
CA LYS A 456 3.87 -16.33 23.40
C LYS A 456 3.53 -15.58 24.70
N GLU A 457 3.24 -16.30 25.77
CA GLU A 457 2.73 -15.77 27.03
C GLU A 457 3.62 -14.64 27.59
N LYS A 458 4.94 -14.90 27.74
CA LYS A 458 5.91 -13.94 28.30
C LYS A 458 5.90 -12.59 27.57
N SER A 459 5.76 -12.59 26.27
CA SER A 459 5.76 -11.36 25.44
C SER A 459 4.36 -10.85 25.12
N ARG A 460 3.31 -11.53 25.57
CA ARG A 460 1.89 -11.23 25.28
C ARG A 460 1.64 -11.04 23.78
N ARG A 461 2.13 -11.98 22.96
CA ARG A 461 1.97 -11.96 21.52
C ARG A 461 1.21 -13.19 21.04
N ARG A 462 0.35 -12.99 20.06
CA ARG A 462 -0.37 -14.05 19.35
C ARG A 462 0.14 -14.13 17.92
N GLU A 463 0.19 -15.33 17.37
CA GLU A 463 0.44 -15.54 15.97
C GLU A 463 -0.72 -14.96 15.13
N THR A 464 -0.37 -14.27 14.05
CA THR A 464 -1.32 -13.60 13.17
C THR A 464 -2.03 -14.62 12.27
N ILE A 465 -3.28 -14.31 11.87
CA ILE A 465 -4.01 -15.02 10.83
C ILE A 465 -4.06 -14.10 9.61
N PHE A 466 -3.45 -14.49 8.49
CA PHE A 466 -3.46 -13.63 7.30
C PHE A 466 -4.76 -13.73 6.53
N CYS A 467 -5.23 -14.94 6.31
CA CYS A 467 -6.49 -15.21 5.66
C CYS A 467 -7.25 -16.27 6.44
N LEU A 468 -8.55 -16.06 6.62
CA LEU A 468 -9.51 -17.12 6.99
C LEU A 468 -10.78 -16.89 6.17
N LYS A 469 -11.10 -17.84 5.32
CA LYS A 469 -12.31 -17.88 4.49
C LYS A 469 -13.13 -19.12 4.82
N ARG A 470 -14.45 -18.99 4.73
CA ARG A 470 -15.39 -20.10 4.86
C ARG A 470 -15.65 -20.70 3.49
N ILE A 471 -15.38 -21.99 3.31
CA ILE A 471 -15.88 -22.80 2.19
C ILE A 471 -17.35 -23.05 2.46
N THR A 472 -18.20 -22.34 1.71
CA THR A 472 -19.65 -22.31 1.92
C THR A 472 -20.38 -23.50 1.31
N HIS A 473 -19.74 -24.22 0.37
CA HIS A 473 -20.26 -25.38 -0.35
C HIS A 473 -19.29 -26.56 -0.28
N PRO A 474 -19.00 -27.10 0.93
CA PRO A 474 -18.06 -28.20 1.09
C PRO A 474 -18.52 -29.48 0.41
N GLU A 475 -19.83 -29.61 0.12
CA GLU A 475 -20.40 -30.74 -0.63
C GLU A 475 -19.90 -30.83 -2.09
N LYS A 476 -19.38 -29.77 -2.67
CA LYS A 476 -18.78 -29.78 -4.01
C LYS A 476 -17.40 -30.44 -4.04
N TYR A 477 -16.81 -30.67 -2.88
CA TYR A 477 -15.46 -31.21 -2.72
C TYR A 477 -15.53 -32.64 -2.19
N PRO A 478 -15.17 -33.67 -2.98
CA PRO A 478 -15.33 -35.08 -2.60
C PRO A 478 -14.64 -35.46 -1.28
N LYS A 479 -13.38 -35.03 -1.10
CA LYS A 479 -12.61 -35.33 0.12
C LYS A 479 -13.16 -34.59 1.34
N LEU A 480 -13.59 -33.32 1.17
CA LEU A 480 -14.23 -32.57 2.26
C LEU A 480 -15.56 -33.20 2.71
N LYS A 481 -16.30 -33.76 1.76
CA LYS A 481 -17.54 -34.50 2.06
C LYS A 481 -17.26 -35.74 2.93
N THR A 482 -16.19 -36.46 2.62
CA THR A 482 -15.77 -37.64 3.40
C THR A 482 -15.29 -37.24 4.79
N LEU A 483 -14.49 -36.20 4.90
CA LEU A 483 -14.04 -35.67 6.20
C LEU A 483 -15.21 -35.22 7.09
N LYS A 484 -16.27 -34.63 6.52
CA LYS A 484 -17.45 -34.18 7.27
C LYS A 484 -18.27 -35.35 7.84
N GLN A 485 -18.22 -36.55 7.23
CA GLN A 485 -18.91 -37.75 7.71
C GLN A 485 -18.15 -38.45 8.83
N SER A 486 -16.88 -38.11 9.07
CA SER A 486 -16.03 -38.73 10.09
C SER A 486 -16.10 -38.02 11.46
N PHE A 487 -16.91 -36.97 11.58
CA PHE A 487 -17.16 -36.18 12.78
C PHE A 487 -18.65 -35.88 12.96
#